data_14d63214b994b704a83a1679c1e821fb
#
_entry.id   14d63214b994b704a83a1679c1e821fb
#
_cell.length_a   1.000
_cell.length_b   1.000
_cell.length_c   1.000
_cell.angle_alpha   90.00
_cell.angle_beta   90.00
_cell.angle_gamma   90.00
#
_symmetry.space_group_name_H-M   'P 1'
#
loop_
_entity.id
_entity.type
_entity.pdbx_description
1 polymer ?
#
loop_
_entity_poly.entity_id
_entity_poly.type
_entity_poly.pdbx_seq_one_letter_code
_entity_poly.pdbx_strand_id
1 'polypeptide(L)'
;MQTPETRYARGSDGVSIAYHVVGDGPVDLLWLHAFMGGLEVLWEHDVMRSITTKLGSFARVIRHDMRATGLSGRAAELPNLETQSQDALAVLDAVGSRSTVIFGAGPGAHAASLFAATYPDRTRALVLWDLYAWAGRAFEPGDLELLGRSWGTEASAAAAMAQVAPSMVGDRDFLRWFAKVQRHFVPPDVAADLFRGAIETDIRPVLPAVHVPTLVLARGWSEHEQDRAVAETIEGAAFVLLPGSDRATFAGDQDDLVE
;
A
#
# COMPACT_ATOMS: atom_id res chain seq x y z
N MET A 1 19.55 2.73 -12.44
CA MET A 1 19.16 3.85 -11.56
C MET A 1 19.62 3.52 -10.15
N GLN A 2 20.19 4.48 -9.41
CA GLN A 2 20.71 4.23 -8.05
C GLN A 2 19.53 4.04 -7.09
N THR A 3 19.69 3.13 -6.10
CA THR A 3 18.71 2.97 -5.01
C THR A 3 18.58 4.29 -4.23
N PRO A 4 17.36 4.76 -3.94
CA PRO A 4 17.16 5.93 -3.11
C PRO A 4 17.78 5.75 -1.73
N GLU A 5 18.24 6.85 -1.14
CA GLU A 5 18.79 6.85 0.21
C GLU A 5 17.72 6.48 1.23
N THR A 6 18.00 5.46 2.07
CA THR A 6 17.14 5.11 3.18
C THR A 6 17.36 6.08 4.34
N ARG A 7 16.29 6.75 4.75
CA ARG A 7 16.22 7.70 5.87
C ARG A 7 15.25 7.20 6.92
N TYR A 8 15.32 7.77 8.12
CA TYR A 8 14.48 7.35 9.23
C TYR A 8 13.76 8.53 9.89
N ALA A 9 12.45 8.42 10.01
CA ALA A 9 11.62 9.24 10.88
C ALA A 9 11.50 8.60 12.27
N ARG A 10 11.11 9.39 13.27
CA ARG A 10 10.84 8.89 14.63
C ARG A 10 9.34 8.92 14.89
N GLY A 11 8.74 7.75 15.11
CA GLY A 11 7.39 7.63 15.64
C GLY A 11 7.27 8.27 17.03
N SER A 12 6.06 8.55 17.47
CA SER A 12 5.78 9.20 18.77
C SER A 12 6.29 8.40 19.96
N ASP A 13 6.42 7.09 19.82
CA ASP A 13 6.95 6.13 20.79
C ASP A 13 8.47 5.85 20.60
N GLY A 14 9.11 6.58 19.68
CA GLY A 14 10.54 6.46 19.39
C GLY A 14 10.94 5.35 18.43
N VAL A 15 9.98 4.60 17.86
CA VAL A 15 10.26 3.59 16.81
C VAL A 15 10.76 4.31 15.56
N SER A 16 11.82 3.76 14.93
CA SER A 16 12.38 4.31 13.70
C SER A 16 11.58 3.80 12.50
N ILE A 17 11.08 4.71 11.66
CA ILE A 17 10.31 4.41 10.46
C ILE A 17 11.18 4.70 9.25
N ALA A 18 11.58 3.65 8.52
CA ALA A 18 12.39 3.77 7.31
C ALA A 18 11.57 4.34 6.16
N TYR A 19 12.14 5.30 5.41
CA TYR A 19 11.45 5.87 4.27
C TYR A 19 12.41 6.22 3.13
N HIS A 20 11.87 6.29 1.91
CA HIS A 20 12.51 6.78 0.70
C HIS A 20 11.75 8.00 0.17
N VAL A 21 12.50 8.85 -0.55
CA VAL A 21 11.94 9.96 -1.33
C VAL A 21 12.46 9.85 -2.76
N VAL A 22 11.56 9.88 -3.75
CA VAL A 22 11.88 9.79 -5.17
C VAL A 22 11.20 10.93 -5.92
N GLY A 23 11.94 11.64 -6.76
CA GLY A 23 11.46 12.83 -7.45
C GLY A 23 11.54 14.09 -6.60
N ASP A 24 11.35 15.23 -7.25
CA ASP A 24 11.42 16.58 -6.69
C ASP A 24 10.28 17.48 -7.18
N GLY A 25 9.20 16.84 -7.67
CA GLY A 25 8.03 17.55 -8.15
C GLY A 25 7.36 18.41 -7.07
N PRO A 26 6.48 19.34 -7.48
CA PRO A 26 5.88 20.36 -6.60
C PRO A 26 4.80 19.79 -5.66
N VAL A 27 4.42 18.54 -5.82
CA VAL A 27 3.38 17.88 -5.03
C VAL A 27 3.99 16.73 -4.25
N ASP A 28 3.78 16.70 -2.94
CA ASP A 28 4.11 15.53 -2.14
C ASP A 28 3.06 14.44 -2.36
N LEU A 29 3.52 13.21 -2.58
CA LEU A 29 2.70 12.03 -2.72
C LEU A 29 3.19 10.97 -1.72
N LEU A 30 2.41 10.73 -0.68
CA LEU A 30 2.66 9.64 0.27
C LEU A 30 1.98 8.38 -0.24
N TRP A 31 2.77 7.35 -0.52
CA TRP A 31 2.26 6.07 -0.98
C TRP A 31 2.25 5.04 0.14
N LEU A 32 1.04 4.70 0.61
CA LEU A 32 0.80 3.70 1.63
C LEU A 32 0.54 2.34 0.99
N HIS A 33 1.39 1.38 1.32
CA HIS A 33 1.25 0.00 0.90
C HIS A 33 0.86 -0.88 2.07
N ALA A 34 0.20 -1.99 1.77
CA ALA A 34 0.20 -3.13 2.65
C ALA A 34 0.83 -4.34 1.95
N PHE A 35 1.42 -5.23 2.74
CA PHE A 35 1.99 -6.50 2.31
C PHE A 35 3.17 -6.44 1.34
N MET A 36 3.71 -5.25 1.12
CA MET A 36 4.91 -5.02 0.33
C MET A 36 5.81 -4.04 1.07
N GLY A 37 6.81 -4.54 1.76
CA GLY A 37 7.83 -3.76 2.45
C GLY A 37 9.22 -4.17 2.02
N GLY A 38 10.22 -3.51 2.63
CA GLY A 38 11.61 -3.65 2.22
C GLY A 38 11.93 -2.70 1.08
N LEU A 39 11.92 -1.40 1.37
CA LEU A 39 12.12 -0.32 0.40
C LEU A 39 13.25 -0.59 -0.59
N GLU A 40 14.39 -1.13 -0.12
CA GLU A 40 15.54 -1.40 -0.98
C GLU A 40 15.31 -2.60 -1.91
N VAL A 41 14.73 -3.70 -1.41
CA VAL A 41 14.45 -4.88 -2.23
C VAL A 41 13.38 -4.60 -3.28
N LEU A 42 12.43 -3.73 -2.99
CA LEU A 42 11.44 -3.29 -3.98
C LEU A 42 12.10 -2.52 -5.13
N TRP A 43 13.18 -1.79 -4.86
CA TRP A 43 13.91 -1.05 -5.88
C TRP A 43 14.76 -1.92 -6.80
N GLU A 44 15.01 -3.18 -6.46
CA GLU A 44 15.80 -4.10 -7.29
C GLU A 44 15.10 -4.47 -8.60
N HIS A 45 13.77 -4.45 -8.66
CA HIS A 45 13.00 -4.88 -9.83
C HIS A 45 12.48 -3.71 -10.66
N ASP A 46 12.60 -3.81 -11.98
CA ASP A 46 12.24 -2.75 -12.94
C ASP A 46 10.78 -2.32 -12.83
N VAL A 47 9.89 -3.26 -12.60
CA VAL A 47 8.45 -3.03 -12.43
C VAL A 47 8.15 -2.01 -11.33
N MET A 48 8.77 -2.17 -10.15
CA MET A 48 8.57 -1.24 -9.02
C MET A 48 9.31 0.08 -9.21
N ARG A 49 10.50 0.03 -9.85
CA ARG A 49 11.21 1.26 -10.22
C ARG A 49 10.42 2.09 -11.22
N SER A 50 9.85 1.43 -12.25
CA SER A 50 9.09 2.09 -13.30
C SER A 50 7.94 2.91 -12.73
N ILE A 51 7.02 2.31 -11.99
CA ILE A 51 5.87 3.03 -11.44
C ILE A 51 6.30 4.15 -10.48
N THR A 52 7.28 3.88 -9.60
CA THR A 52 7.76 4.90 -8.67
C THR A 52 8.43 6.07 -9.41
N THR A 53 9.17 5.80 -10.49
CA THR A 53 9.83 6.83 -11.30
C THR A 53 8.83 7.64 -12.12
N LYS A 54 7.81 6.99 -12.69
CA LYS A 54 6.74 7.68 -13.41
C LYS A 54 6.02 8.67 -12.50
N LEU A 55 5.61 8.24 -11.29
CA LEU A 55 5.03 9.12 -10.28
C LEU A 55 6.04 10.22 -9.87
N GLY A 56 7.32 9.88 -9.70
CA GLY A 56 8.39 10.81 -9.34
C GLY A 56 8.72 11.84 -10.42
N SER A 57 8.23 11.69 -11.65
CA SER A 57 8.43 12.68 -12.72
C SER A 57 7.61 13.98 -12.51
N PHE A 58 6.53 13.93 -11.72
CA PHE A 58 5.68 15.09 -11.45
C PHE A 58 5.41 15.31 -9.96
N ALA A 59 5.76 14.36 -9.10
CA ALA A 59 5.57 14.45 -7.65
C ALA A 59 6.86 14.14 -6.89
N ARG A 60 6.93 14.52 -5.62
CA ARG A 60 7.89 14.03 -4.66
C ARG A 60 7.27 12.82 -3.95
N VAL A 61 7.59 11.62 -4.43
CA VAL A 61 7.01 10.36 -3.95
C VAL A 61 7.70 9.94 -2.66
N ILE A 62 6.92 9.81 -1.60
CA ILE A 62 7.36 9.40 -0.27
C ILE A 62 6.80 7.99 -0.01
N ARG A 63 7.69 7.05 0.30
CA ARG A 63 7.32 5.67 0.66
C ARG A 63 7.99 5.30 1.95
N HIS A 64 7.33 4.52 2.79
CA HIS A 64 7.95 4.02 4.02
C HIS A 64 7.64 2.53 4.22
N ASP A 65 8.50 1.85 4.95
CA ASP A 65 8.20 0.55 5.50
C ASP A 65 7.34 0.74 6.75
N MET A 66 6.22 0.06 6.84
CA MET A 66 5.40 0.02 8.03
C MET A 66 6.24 -0.44 9.22
N ARG A 67 5.98 0.06 10.44
CA ARG A 67 6.69 -0.42 11.64
C ARG A 67 6.64 -1.94 11.74
N ALA A 68 7.63 -2.55 12.32
CA ALA A 68 7.84 -4.00 12.42
C ALA A 68 8.04 -4.72 11.07
N THR A 69 8.12 -3.99 9.95
CA THR A 69 8.36 -4.57 8.62
C THR A 69 9.60 -3.99 7.96
N GLY A 70 10.15 -4.68 6.98
CA GLY A 70 11.27 -4.22 6.17
C GLY A 70 12.43 -3.65 6.98
N LEU A 71 12.79 -2.40 6.70
CA LEU A 71 13.88 -1.67 7.35
C LEU A 71 13.42 -0.85 8.58
N SER A 72 12.12 -0.78 8.84
CA SER A 72 11.59 -0.08 10.02
C SER A 72 11.86 -0.84 11.31
N GLY A 73 11.90 -0.08 12.40
CA GLY A 73 12.15 -0.59 13.74
C GLY A 73 11.11 -1.62 14.18
N ARG A 74 11.55 -2.58 14.97
CA ARG A 74 10.66 -3.56 15.59
C ARG A 74 9.76 -2.88 16.62
N ALA A 75 8.52 -3.35 16.72
CA ALA A 75 7.56 -2.94 17.73
C ALA A 75 7.09 -4.18 18.51
N ALA A 76 6.62 -3.97 19.73
CA ALA A 76 6.12 -5.05 20.58
C ALA A 76 4.83 -5.66 20.02
N GLU A 77 4.03 -4.83 19.33
CA GLU A 77 2.76 -5.21 18.72
C GLU A 77 2.73 -4.78 17.27
N LEU A 78 1.92 -5.47 16.45
CA LEU A 78 1.66 -5.05 15.08
C LEU A 78 0.84 -3.75 15.09
N PRO A 79 1.10 -2.83 14.13
CA PRO A 79 0.43 -1.54 14.12
C PRO A 79 -1.05 -1.68 13.74
N ASN A 80 -1.92 -1.11 14.56
CA ASN A 80 -3.29 -0.81 14.17
C ASN A 80 -3.32 0.41 13.21
N LEU A 81 -4.50 0.77 12.70
CA LEU A 81 -4.62 1.86 11.72
C LEU A 81 -4.22 3.21 12.29
N GLU A 82 -4.52 3.47 13.57
CA GLU A 82 -4.13 4.72 14.25
C GLU A 82 -2.62 4.85 14.31
N THR A 83 -1.93 3.77 14.68
CA THR A 83 -0.47 3.74 14.73
C THR A 83 0.15 3.92 13.34
N GLN A 84 -0.41 3.26 12.31
CA GLN A 84 0.04 3.45 10.92
C GLN A 84 -0.14 4.90 10.46
N SER A 85 -1.24 5.54 10.83
CA SER A 85 -1.50 6.96 10.53
C SER A 85 -0.53 7.89 11.24
N GLN A 86 -0.19 7.61 12.51
CA GLN A 86 0.81 8.37 13.27
C GLN A 86 2.22 8.22 12.69
N ASP A 87 2.59 7.01 12.24
CA ASP A 87 3.87 6.79 11.56
C ASP A 87 3.96 7.53 10.23
N ALA A 88 2.88 7.51 9.45
CA ALA A 88 2.77 8.28 8.21
C ALA A 88 2.95 9.79 8.48
N LEU A 89 2.32 10.32 9.53
CA LEU A 89 2.48 11.70 9.96
C LEU A 89 3.94 12.01 10.33
N ALA A 90 4.59 11.14 11.12
CA ALA A 90 5.99 11.31 11.50
C ALA A 90 6.94 11.32 10.29
N VAL A 91 6.66 10.49 9.27
CA VAL A 91 7.42 10.51 8.01
C VAL A 91 7.20 11.83 7.26
N LEU A 92 5.95 12.32 7.15
CA LEU A 92 5.63 13.58 6.51
C LEU A 92 6.32 14.76 7.22
N ASP A 93 6.37 14.76 8.54
CA ASP A 93 7.06 15.79 9.33
C ASP A 93 8.58 15.73 9.09
N ALA A 94 9.17 14.53 9.05
CA ALA A 94 10.60 14.34 8.80
C ALA A 94 11.04 14.82 7.40
N VAL A 95 10.17 14.71 6.38
CA VAL A 95 10.44 15.24 5.02
C VAL A 95 10.02 16.69 4.85
N GLY A 96 9.46 17.33 5.88
CA GLY A 96 9.00 18.73 5.84
C GLY A 96 7.75 18.95 4.97
N SER A 97 6.93 17.90 4.77
CA SER A 97 5.67 18.00 4.03
C SER A 97 4.60 18.68 4.89
N ARG A 98 3.95 19.71 4.35
CA ARG A 98 2.84 20.38 5.01
C ARG A 98 1.48 19.82 4.63
N SER A 99 1.36 19.38 3.38
CA SER A 99 0.13 18.82 2.82
C SER A 99 0.51 17.90 1.66
N THR A 100 -0.07 16.71 1.62
CA THR A 100 0.30 15.65 0.68
C THR A 100 -0.93 15.06 -0.02
N VAL A 101 -0.75 14.58 -1.23
CA VAL A 101 -1.67 13.60 -1.81
C VAL A 101 -1.35 12.25 -1.17
N ILE A 102 -2.35 11.54 -0.67
CA ILE A 102 -2.18 10.20 -0.13
C ILE A 102 -2.68 9.19 -1.15
N PHE A 103 -1.81 8.28 -1.54
CA PHE A 103 -2.12 7.14 -2.39
C PHE A 103 -2.11 5.88 -1.55
N GLY A 104 -3.28 5.32 -1.28
CA GLY A 104 -3.47 4.08 -0.54
C GLY A 104 -3.84 2.94 -1.47
N ALA A 105 -3.10 1.83 -1.42
CA ALA A 105 -3.34 0.66 -2.28
C ALA A 105 -3.62 -0.59 -1.45
N GLY A 106 -4.70 -1.31 -1.80
CA GLY A 106 -5.16 -2.49 -1.06
C GLY A 106 -5.37 -2.20 0.42
N PRO A 107 -4.87 -3.02 1.35
CA PRO A 107 -4.97 -2.72 2.78
C PRO A 107 -4.26 -1.42 3.23
N GLY A 108 -3.32 -0.87 2.45
CA GLY A 108 -2.75 0.45 2.68
C GLY A 108 -3.78 1.58 2.53
N ALA A 109 -4.83 1.35 1.77
CA ALA A 109 -5.94 2.28 1.62
C ALA A 109 -6.77 2.43 2.91
N HIS A 110 -6.78 1.44 3.81
CA HIS A 110 -7.40 1.55 5.12
C HIS A 110 -6.74 2.65 5.96
N ALA A 111 -5.40 2.59 6.10
CA ALA A 111 -4.63 3.60 6.81
C ALA A 111 -4.70 4.97 6.11
N ALA A 112 -4.72 5.01 4.77
CA ALA A 112 -4.89 6.23 3.99
C ALA A 112 -6.23 6.90 4.27
N SER A 113 -7.32 6.14 4.32
CA SER A 113 -8.66 6.66 4.63
C SER A 113 -8.74 7.21 6.05
N LEU A 114 -8.22 6.46 7.05
CA LEU A 114 -8.18 6.94 8.42
C LEU A 114 -7.31 8.20 8.56
N PHE A 115 -6.15 8.24 7.89
CA PHE A 115 -5.28 9.42 7.89
C PHE A 115 -6.01 10.64 7.33
N ALA A 116 -6.66 10.50 6.17
CA ALA A 116 -7.39 11.60 5.53
C ALA A 116 -8.56 12.14 6.40
N ALA A 117 -9.26 11.23 7.07
CA ALA A 117 -10.32 11.62 8.01
C ALA A 117 -9.78 12.30 9.27
N THR A 118 -8.61 11.85 9.79
CA THR A 118 -8.03 12.35 11.04
C THR A 118 -7.23 13.64 10.84
N TYR A 119 -6.54 13.76 9.69
CA TYR A 119 -5.63 14.86 9.38
C TYR A 119 -6.01 15.56 8.06
N PRO A 120 -7.24 16.12 7.92
CA PRO A 120 -7.68 16.74 6.67
C PRO A 120 -6.80 17.91 6.25
N ASP A 121 -6.28 18.71 7.19
CA ASP A 121 -5.37 19.82 6.90
C ASP A 121 -4.00 19.38 6.36
N ARG A 122 -3.62 18.13 6.58
CA ARG A 122 -2.39 17.51 6.07
C ARG A 122 -2.63 16.74 4.77
N THR A 123 -3.88 16.60 4.34
CA THR A 123 -4.29 15.82 3.18
C THR A 123 -4.82 16.72 2.09
N ARG A 124 -4.05 16.87 1.00
CA ARG A 124 -4.47 17.64 -0.17
C ARG A 124 -5.53 16.93 -1.01
N ALA A 125 -5.38 15.63 -1.15
CA ALA A 125 -6.31 14.73 -1.82
C ALA A 125 -6.02 13.27 -1.39
N LEU A 126 -7.01 12.41 -1.55
CA LEU A 126 -6.93 10.98 -1.29
C LEU A 126 -7.14 10.21 -2.60
N VAL A 127 -6.24 9.30 -2.91
CA VAL A 127 -6.38 8.34 -4.01
C VAL A 127 -6.42 6.94 -3.41
N LEU A 128 -7.49 6.21 -3.66
CA LEU A 128 -7.70 4.85 -3.16
C LEU A 128 -7.67 3.88 -4.34
N TRP A 129 -6.81 2.89 -4.26
CA TRP A 129 -6.64 1.86 -5.27
C TRP A 129 -6.98 0.49 -4.70
N ASP A 130 -7.91 -0.21 -5.36
CA ASP A 130 -8.26 -1.59 -5.05
C ASP A 130 -8.59 -1.75 -3.55
N LEU A 131 -9.50 -0.91 -3.07
CA LEU A 131 -9.89 -0.84 -1.67
C LEU A 131 -11.09 -1.73 -1.39
N TYR A 132 -10.91 -2.71 -0.52
CA TYR A 132 -12.07 -3.33 0.14
C TYR A 132 -12.31 -2.65 1.50
N ALA A 133 -13.44 -1.98 1.64
CA ALA A 133 -13.80 -1.36 2.93
C ALA A 133 -13.93 -2.41 4.07
N TRP A 134 -14.18 -3.65 3.69
CA TRP A 134 -14.25 -4.81 4.58
C TRP A 134 -14.12 -6.10 3.76
N ALA A 135 -13.12 -6.91 4.05
CA ALA A 135 -12.87 -8.17 3.34
C ALA A 135 -13.87 -9.28 3.70
N GLY A 136 -14.54 -9.16 4.85
CA GLY A 136 -15.55 -10.12 5.28
C GLY A 136 -15.03 -11.55 5.36
N ARG A 137 -15.80 -12.48 4.77
CA ARG A 137 -15.45 -13.91 4.70
C ARG A 137 -14.68 -14.32 3.44
N ALA A 138 -13.96 -13.39 2.82
CA ALA A 138 -13.21 -13.67 1.60
C ALA A 138 -12.06 -14.69 1.81
N PHE A 139 -11.72 -14.98 3.06
CA PHE A 139 -10.67 -15.93 3.41
C PHE A 139 -11.23 -17.02 4.35
N GLU A 140 -10.94 -18.28 4.03
CA GLU A 140 -11.20 -19.39 4.93
C GLU A 140 -10.09 -19.48 6.00
N PRO A 141 -10.40 -20.01 7.21
CA PRO A 141 -9.39 -20.13 8.28
C PRO A 141 -8.10 -20.86 7.88
N GLY A 142 -8.20 -21.82 6.96
CA GLY A 142 -7.05 -22.56 6.43
C GLY A 142 -6.14 -21.77 5.50
N ASP A 143 -6.64 -20.68 4.91
CA ASP A 143 -5.87 -19.87 3.94
C ASP A 143 -4.72 -19.14 4.62
N LEU A 144 -4.93 -18.61 5.82
CA LEU A 144 -3.88 -17.95 6.60
C LEU A 144 -2.80 -18.92 7.07
N GLU A 145 -3.18 -20.15 7.43
CA GLU A 145 -2.21 -21.18 7.80
C GLU A 145 -1.36 -21.61 6.60
N LEU A 146 -2.00 -21.77 5.45
CA LEU A 146 -1.32 -22.09 4.19
C LEU A 146 -0.39 -20.94 3.77
N LEU A 147 -0.84 -19.69 3.90
CA LEU A 147 -0.03 -18.50 3.64
C LEU A 147 1.23 -18.50 4.51
N GLY A 148 1.10 -18.71 5.82
CA GLY A 148 2.23 -18.78 6.74
C GLY A 148 3.22 -19.89 6.38
N ARG A 149 2.73 -21.09 6.05
CA ARG A 149 3.59 -22.23 5.68
C ARG A 149 4.33 -22.04 4.36
N SER A 150 3.75 -21.33 3.40
CA SER A 150 4.32 -21.11 2.06
C SER A 150 5.04 -19.78 1.90
N TRP A 151 4.95 -18.87 2.88
CA TRP A 151 5.47 -17.51 2.82
C TRP A 151 6.93 -17.44 2.35
N GLY A 152 7.20 -16.57 1.40
CA GLY A 152 8.54 -16.37 0.86
C GLY A 152 9.03 -17.45 -0.10
N THR A 153 8.14 -18.31 -0.62
CA THR A 153 8.42 -19.28 -1.68
C THR A 153 7.89 -18.81 -3.03
N GLU A 154 8.39 -19.35 -4.13
CA GLU A 154 7.84 -19.07 -5.47
C GLU A 154 6.36 -19.49 -5.58
N ALA A 155 5.95 -20.54 -4.89
CA ALA A 155 4.56 -20.99 -4.85
C ALA A 155 3.65 -19.96 -4.15
N SER A 156 4.10 -19.38 -3.04
CA SER A 156 3.38 -18.28 -2.37
C SER A 156 3.31 -17.04 -3.25
N ALA A 157 4.41 -16.69 -3.92
CA ALA A 157 4.43 -15.59 -4.87
C ALA A 157 3.43 -15.80 -6.03
N ALA A 158 3.41 -16.99 -6.61
CA ALA A 158 2.49 -17.33 -7.69
C ALA A 158 1.03 -17.30 -7.24
N ALA A 159 0.73 -17.81 -6.04
CA ALA A 159 -0.62 -17.77 -5.47
C ALA A 159 -1.08 -16.32 -5.24
N ALA A 160 -0.22 -15.45 -4.71
CA ALA A 160 -0.53 -14.03 -4.54
C ALA A 160 -0.77 -13.34 -5.90
N MET A 161 0.11 -13.60 -6.89
CA MET A 161 -0.05 -13.00 -8.23
C MET A 161 -1.29 -13.49 -8.96
N ALA A 162 -1.68 -14.73 -8.79
CA ALA A 162 -2.93 -15.23 -9.37
C ALA A 162 -4.16 -14.43 -8.90
N GLN A 163 -4.09 -13.85 -7.70
CA GLN A 163 -5.16 -13.01 -7.14
C GLN A 163 -5.11 -11.56 -7.63
N VAL A 164 -3.91 -10.96 -7.69
CA VAL A 164 -3.79 -9.51 -7.87
C VAL A 164 -3.09 -9.09 -9.17
N ALA A 165 -2.35 -9.98 -9.83
CA ALA A 165 -1.62 -9.70 -11.06
C ALA A 165 -1.51 -10.97 -11.94
N PRO A 166 -2.63 -11.48 -12.50
CA PRO A 166 -2.63 -12.71 -13.27
C PRO A 166 -1.63 -12.73 -14.43
N SER A 167 -1.35 -11.59 -15.05
CA SER A 167 -0.37 -11.49 -16.13
C SER A 167 1.06 -11.85 -15.70
N MET A 168 1.38 -11.75 -14.40
CA MET A 168 2.72 -11.97 -13.84
C MET A 168 2.98 -13.42 -13.42
N VAL A 169 1.95 -14.29 -13.40
CA VAL A 169 2.06 -15.69 -12.92
C VAL A 169 3.05 -16.52 -13.73
N GLY A 170 3.21 -16.21 -15.02
CA GLY A 170 4.16 -16.92 -15.91
C GLY A 170 5.61 -16.44 -15.81
N ASP A 171 5.87 -15.31 -15.16
CA ASP A 171 7.21 -14.72 -15.04
C ASP A 171 7.95 -15.28 -13.82
N ARG A 172 8.78 -16.30 -14.05
CA ARG A 172 9.53 -16.98 -12.98
C ARG A 172 10.58 -16.09 -12.32
N ASP A 173 11.16 -15.13 -13.04
CA ASP A 173 12.15 -14.21 -12.49
C ASP A 173 11.47 -13.22 -11.54
N PHE A 174 10.31 -12.72 -11.94
CA PHE A 174 9.45 -11.91 -11.08
C PHE A 174 9.01 -12.68 -9.83
N LEU A 175 8.51 -13.91 -9.97
CA LEU A 175 8.05 -14.71 -8.82
C LEU A 175 9.17 -15.00 -7.82
N ARG A 176 10.40 -15.28 -8.28
CA ARG A 176 11.57 -15.44 -7.40
C ARG A 176 11.91 -14.16 -6.66
N TRP A 177 11.88 -13.02 -7.36
CA TRP A 177 12.08 -11.73 -6.74
C TRP A 177 10.96 -11.41 -5.74
N PHE A 178 9.69 -11.63 -6.08
CA PHE A 178 8.57 -11.35 -5.18
C PHE A 178 8.62 -12.24 -3.93
N ALA A 179 9.00 -13.51 -4.05
CA ALA A 179 9.28 -14.37 -2.92
C ALA A 179 10.40 -13.82 -2.00
N LYS A 180 11.43 -13.17 -2.58
CA LYS A 180 12.45 -12.45 -1.83
C LYS A 180 11.83 -11.23 -1.12
N VAL A 181 10.97 -10.45 -1.78
CA VAL A 181 10.24 -9.33 -1.17
C VAL A 181 9.45 -9.80 0.06
N GLN A 182 8.70 -10.89 -0.05
CA GLN A 182 7.96 -11.46 1.08
C GLN A 182 8.87 -11.74 2.29
N ARG A 183 10.04 -12.37 2.09
CA ARG A 183 11.01 -12.66 3.16
C ARG A 183 11.65 -11.42 3.76
N HIS A 184 11.83 -10.34 2.97
CA HIS A 184 12.35 -9.06 3.44
C HIS A 184 11.28 -8.21 4.12
N PHE A 185 10.02 -8.48 3.83
CA PHE A 185 8.91 -7.77 4.44
C PHE A 185 8.74 -8.19 5.90
N VAL A 186 8.41 -9.45 6.16
CA VAL A 186 8.22 -10.00 7.52
C VAL A 186 8.48 -11.51 7.55
N PRO A 187 8.71 -12.10 8.74
CA PRO A 187 8.67 -13.54 8.96
C PRO A 187 7.27 -14.15 8.71
N PRO A 188 7.18 -15.46 8.45
CA PRO A 188 5.92 -16.15 8.10
C PRO A 188 4.78 -16.00 9.13
N ASP A 189 5.10 -16.07 10.41
CA ASP A 189 4.14 -15.91 11.51
C ASP A 189 3.56 -14.49 11.57
N VAL A 190 4.42 -13.50 11.42
CA VAL A 190 4.02 -12.08 11.36
C VAL A 190 3.19 -11.81 10.12
N ALA A 191 3.50 -12.43 8.97
CA ALA A 191 2.70 -12.29 7.75
C ALA A 191 1.26 -12.74 7.98
N ALA A 192 1.04 -13.91 8.57
CA ALA A 192 -0.29 -14.43 8.85
C ALA A 192 -1.11 -13.49 9.75
N ASP A 193 -0.46 -12.91 10.77
CA ASP A 193 -1.12 -11.97 11.68
C ASP A 193 -1.46 -10.63 11.02
N LEU A 194 -0.58 -10.11 10.16
CA LEU A 194 -0.85 -8.90 9.37
C LEU A 194 -2.02 -9.11 8.41
N PHE A 195 -2.06 -10.24 7.71
CA PHE A 195 -3.18 -10.58 6.82
C PHE A 195 -4.49 -10.71 7.60
N ARG A 196 -4.46 -11.38 8.77
CA ARG A 196 -5.64 -11.48 9.65
C ARG A 196 -6.15 -10.10 10.05
N GLY A 197 -5.26 -9.22 10.53
CA GLY A 197 -5.62 -7.86 10.90
C GLY A 197 -6.25 -7.07 9.75
N ALA A 198 -5.72 -7.21 8.53
CA ALA A 198 -6.28 -6.54 7.36
C ALA A 198 -7.67 -7.09 6.96
N ILE A 199 -7.88 -8.42 7.07
CA ILE A 199 -9.18 -9.06 6.79
C ILE A 199 -10.25 -8.66 7.82
N GLU A 200 -9.86 -8.55 9.09
CA GLU A 200 -10.75 -8.19 10.19
C GLU A 200 -11.04 -6.67 10.24
N THR A 201 -10.24 -5.87 9.57
CA THR A 201 -10.42 -4.42 9.52
C THR A 201 -11.68 -4.04 8.75
N ASP A 202 -12.53 -3.24 9.39
CA ASP A 202 -13.73 -2.61 8.80
C ASP A 202 -13.58 -1.08 8.85
N ILE A 203 -13.40 -0.46 7.70
CA ILE A 203 -13.27 1.01 7.60
C ILE A 203 -14.56 1.71 7.14
N ARG A 204 -15.63 0.98 6.92
CA ARG A 204 -16.93 1.58 6.54
C ARG A 204 -17.37 2.72 7.47
N PRO A 205 -17.15 2.63 8.80
CA PRO A 205 -17.46 3.74 9.70
C PRO A 205 -16.58 4.97 9.53
N VAL A 206 -15.38 4.83 8.90
CA VAL A 206 -14.43 5.94 8.69
C VAL A 206 -14.76 6.71 7.42
N LEU A 207 -15.25 6.04 6.37
CA LEU A 207 -15.43 6.63 5.05
C LEU A 207 -16.29 7.89 5.02
N PRO A 208 -17.43 7.99 5.77
CA PRO A 208 -18.23 9.22 5.80
C PRO A 208 -17.52 10.43 6.45
N ALA A 209 -16.43 10.21 7.19
CA ALA A 209 -15.62 11.27 7.81
C ALA A 209 -14.50 11.80 6.90
N VAL A 210 -14.33 11.21 5.71
CA VAL A 210 -13.37 11.71 4.70
C VAL A 210 -14.01 12.87 3.95
N HIS A 211 -13.47 14.08 4.14
CA HIS A 211 -13.99 15.32 3.52
C HIS A 211 -13.01 15.98 2.55
N VAL A 212 -11.91 15.30 2.22
CA VAL A 212 -10.93 15.79 1.25
C VAL A 212 -11.27 15.32 -0.16
N PRO A 213 -10.83 16.02 -1.22
CA PRO A 213 -11.01 15.54 -2.60
C PRO A 213 -10.52 14.10 -2.72
N THR A 214 -11.41 13.20 -3.16
CA THR A 214 -11.12 11.75 -3.17
C THR A 214 -11.35 11.16 -4.55
N LEU A 215 -10.41 10.36 -5.02
CA LEU A 215 -10.50 9.54 -6.22
C LEU A 215 -10.38 8.06 -5.83
N VAL A 216 -11.37 7.27 -6.20
CA VAL A 216 -11.35 5.82 -6.06
C VAL A 216 -11.07 5.21 -7.42
N LEU A 217 -10.01 4.44 -7.50
CA LEU A 217 -9.56 3.75 -8.70
C LEU A 217 -9.68 2.25 -8.51
N ALA A 218 -10.21 1.57 -9.51
CA ALA A 218 -10.26 0.12 -9.57
C ALA A 218 -9.81 -0.37 -10.95
N ARG A 219 -9.32 -1.60 -11.01
CA ARG A 219 -9.06 -2.31 -12.26
C ARG A 219 -9.57 -3.73 -12.15
N GLY A 220 -10.16 -4.23 -13.24
CA GLY A 220 -10.74 -5.57 -13.25
C GLY A 220 -12.24 -5.56 -13.49
N TRP A 221 -12.80 -6.74 -13.68
CA TRP A 221 -14.16 -6.89 -14.19
C TRP A 221 -15.17 -7.51 -13.19
N SER A 222 -14.72 -7.99 -12.04
CA SER A 222 -15.61 -8.74 -11.13
C SER A 222 -15.77 -8.18 -9.72
N GLU A 223 -14.90 -7.31 -9.22
CA GLU A 223 -14.93 -6.87 -7.81
C GLU A 223 -15.05 -5.34 -7.63
N HIS A 224 -15.15 -4.59 -8.72
CA HIS A 224 -15.26 -3.11 -8.68
C HIS A 224 -16.54 -2.58 -8.01
N GLU A 225 -17.53 -3.45 -7.71
CA GLU A 225 -18.72 -3.04 -6.98
C GLU A 225 -18.38 -2.54 -5.56
N GLN A 226 -17.39 -3.14 -4.91
CA GLN A 226 -16.95 -2.70 -3.58
C GLN A 226 -16.25 -1.35 -3.65
N ASP A 227 -15.36 -1.14 -4.63
CA ASP A 227 -14.71 0.15 -4.83
C ASP A 227 -15.70 1.25 -5.18
N ARG A 228 -16.72 0.94 -5.99
CA ARG A 228 -17.81 1.87 -6.30
C ARG A 228 -18.60 2.22 -5.05
N ALA A 229 -18.96 1.25 -4.22
CA ALA A 229 -19.67 1.48 -2.97
C ALA A 229 -18.84 2.35 -2.00
N VAL A 230 -17.53 2.21 -1.99
CA VAL A 230 -16.63 3.11 -1.24
C VAL A 230 -16.74 4.53 -1.75
N ALA A 231 -16.66 4.74 -3.06
CA ALA A 231 -16.79 6.08 -3.66
C ALA A 231 -18.17 6.70 -3.37
N GLU A 232 -19.24 5.92 -3.38
CA GLU A 232 -20.59 6.39 -3.04
C GLU A 232 -20.75 6.77 -1.55
N THR A 233 -19.90 6.22 -0.68
CA THR A 233 -19.92 6.50 0.76
C THR A 233 -19.16 7.78 1.12
N ILE A 234 -18.15 8.17 0.32
CA ILE A 234 -17.34 9.37 0.54
C ILE A 234 -17.97 10.54 -0.23
N GLU A 235 -18.35 11.61 0.47
CA GLU A 235 -18.97 12.77 -0.17
C GLU A 235 -18.07 13.42 -1.23
N GLY A 236 -18.58 13.51 -2.46
CA GLY A 236 -17.87 14.14 -3.57
C GLY A 236 -16.74 13.31 -4.18
N ALA A 237 -16.59 12.05 -3.79
CA ALA A 237 -15.58 11.19 -4.39
C ALA A 237 -15.89 10.84 -5.85
N ALA A 238 -14.86 10.82 -6.69
CA ALA A 238 -14.93 10.30 -8.05
C ALA A 238 -14.54 8.83 -8.09
N PHE A 239 -15.17 8.05 -8.97
CA PHE A 239 -14.83 6.66 -9.23
C PHE A 239 -14.39 6.50 -10.69
N VAL A 240 -13.22 5.84 -10.89
CA VAL A 240 -12.72 5.51 -12.23
C VAL A 240 -12.37 4.03 -12.29
N LEU A 241 -12.94 3.34 -13.30
CA LEU A 241 -12.60 1.95 -13.58
C LEU A 241 -11.62 1.91 -14.76
N LEU A 242 -10.40 1.46 -14.49
CA LEU A 242 -9.36 1.30 -15.49
C LEU A 242 -9.47 -0.05 -16.22
N PRO A 243 -9.02 -0.13 -17.46
CA PRO A 243 -9.03 -1.39 -18.22
C PRO A 243 -8.00 -2.40 -17.67
N GLY A 244 -8.24 -3.71 -17.96
CA GLY A 244 -7.31 -4.79 -17.60
C GLY A 244 -7.80 -5.64 -16.43
N SER A 245 -6.98 -6.62 -16.06
CA SER A 245 -7.28 -7.60 -15.01
C SER A 245 -6.30 -7.58 -13.83
N ASP A 246 -5.16 -6.90 -13.99
CA ASP A 246 -4.14 -6.82 -12.95
C ASP A 246 -4.48 -5.71 -11.96
N ARG A 247 -4.73 -6.08 -10.73
CA ARG A 247 -5.09 -5.17 -9.63
C ARG A 247 -3.88 -4.62 -8.87
N ALA A 248 -2.71 -5.28 -9.01
CA ALA A 248 -1.48 -4.76 -8.42
C ALA A 248 -1.02 -3.49 -9.16
N THR A 249 -0.66 -2.45 -8.41
CA THR A 249 -0.22 -1.14 -8.95
C THR A 249 1.01 -1.22 -9.86
N PHE A 250 1.76 -2.29 -9.75
CA PHE A 250 2.98 -2.53 -10.53
C PHE A 250 2.75 -3.39 -11.78
N ALA A 251 1.55 -3.94 -11.99
CA ALA A 251 1.22 -4.81 -13.10
C ALA A 251 0.22 -4.15 -14.06
N GLY A 252 0.08 -4.71 -15.25
CA GLY A 252 -0.75 -4.15 -16.31
C GLY A 252 -0.19 -2.85 -16.87
N ASP A 253 -1.04 -2.04 -17.50
CA ASP A 253 -0.63 -0.73 -17.99
C ASP A 253 -0.48 0.25 -16.83
N GLN A 254 0.75 0.69 -16.61
CA GLN A 254 1.07 1.66 -15.56
C GLN A 254 0.80 3.11 -15.99
N ASP A 255 0.72 3.38 -17.29
CA ASP A 255 0.44 4.73 -17.79
C ASP A 255 -1.02 5.10 -17.47
N ASP A 256 -1.96 4.16 -17.62
CA ASP A 256 -3.35 4.35 -17.18
C ASP A 256 -3.50 4.74 -15.70
N LEU A 257 -2.57 4.30 -14.84
CA LEU A 257 -2.60 4.62 -13.41
C LEU A 257 -1.99 6.00 -13.12
N VAL A 258 -1.09 6.47 -13.97
CA VAL A 258 -0.31 7.70 -13.75
C VAL A 258 -0.96 8.93 -14.41
N GLU A 259 -1.73 8.73 -15.48
CA GLU A 259 -2.50 9.77 -16.17
C GLU A 259 -3.74 10.22 -15.41
#